data_74d0ae36d4bff8213e6300f8b758f0c6
#
_entry.id   74d0ae36d4bff8213e6300f8b758f0c6
#
_cell.length_a   1.000
_cell.length_b   1.000
_cell.length_c   1.000
_cell.angle_alpha   90.00
_cell.angle_beta   90.00
_cell.angle_gamma   90.00
#
_symmetry.space_group_name_H-M   'P 1'
#
loop_
_entity.id
_entity.type
_entity.pdbx_description
1 polymer ?
#
loop_
_entity_poly.entity_id
_entity_poly.type
_entity_poly.pdbx_seq_one_letter_code
_entity_poly.pdbx_strand_id
1 'polypeptide(L)'
;MVNADLRGSGTSDGIGELLSALESRDYHDLIEWAGTQSWSTGRVGLLGVSYLAISQYGAAATRPPHLAAICPWEGLSDLYRDLSYPGGVREDGFSKLWSAITARTTRMKAKLRDETVPRTDREDWYDAHAPRLEDIYVPMLVCGSFSDHNLHTRGSFEAFRRTGSTQRWLYTHRDGKWSNFYSADSVQTQAEFFDHFLKGLDNGWQDRPPVRLAIYDHGAMPVQVTEETSWPPSDLTWQELHLNFANMQLQNEPNSVPESTEFDLSGAGLQLWWTANHDLDIVGHAALRLWVELQGTDDAHLFIGIRKYRDGKEIVFEGSYGFAFDMVTRGWQRIAHRELDEALSTPWQPVGTYREAAPLAAGEVVPLDIALLPHATRMRA
;
A
#
# COMPACT_ATOMS: atom_id res chain seq x y z
N MET A 1 10.48 -26.77 -4.55
CA MET A 1 10.68 -25.31 -4.41
C MET A 1 11.93 -24.93 -5.19
N VAL A 2 11.85 -23.85 -5.99
CA VAL A 2 13.00 -23.28 -6.72
C VAL A 2 13.28 -21.91 -6.08
N ASN A 3 14.53 -21.68 -5.70
CA ASN A 3 15.03 -20.37 -5.30
C ASN A 3 16.13 -19.97 -6.27
N ALA A 4 16.04 -18.77 -6.81
CA ALA A 4 17.02 -18.23 -7.74
C ALA A 4 17.51 -16.87 -7.25
N ASP A 5 18.79 -16.63 -7.39
CA ASP A 5 19.36 -15.31 -7.17
C ASP A 5 19.03 -14.40 -8.37
N LEU A 6 18.65 -13.17 -8.06
CA LEU A 6 18.48 -12.10 -9.05
C LEU A 6 19.76 -11.92 -9.88
N ARG A 7 19.63 -11.53 -11.14
CA ARG A 7 20.76 -11.13 -12.00
C ARG A 7 21.71 -10.20 -11.24
N GLY A 8 22.99 -10.57 -11.19
CA GLY A 8 24.03 -9.84 -10.47
C GLY A 8 24.10 -10.08 -8.96
N SER A 9 23.19 -10.86 -8.37
CA SER A 9 23.20 -11.25 -6.97
C SER A 9 23.75 -12.65 -6.78
N GLY A 10 24.27 -12.96 -5.60
CA GLY A 10 24.77 -14.27 -5.23
C GLY A 10 25.75 -14.82 -6.26
N THR A 11 25.42 -15.98 -6.83
CA THR A 11 26.18 -16.63 -7.90
C THR A 11 25.66 -16.34 -9.30
N SER A 12 24.54 -15.60 -9.44
CA SER A 12 23.99 -15.22 -10.75
C SER A 12 24.87 -14.18 -11.44
N ASP A 13 25.13 -14.41 -12.71
CA ASP A 13 25.91 -13.51 -13.56
C ASP A 13 25.16 -12.25 -13.95
N GLY A 14 25.88 -11.33 -14.61
CA GLY A 14 25.34 -10.11 -15.20
C GLY A 14 25.26 -8.93 -14.24
N ILE A 15 24.49 -7.93 -14.66
CA ILE A 15 24.27 -6.67 -13.94
C ILE A 15 22.76 -6.50 -13.76
N GLY A 16 22.31 -6.38 -12.53
CA GLY A 16 20.90 -6.24 -12.17
C GLY A 16 20.38 -4.82 -12.40
N GLU A 17 19.08 -4.72 -12.60
CA GLU A 17 18.33 -3.47 -12.67
C GLU A 17 16.99 -3.70 -11.97
N LEU A 18 16.90 -3.23 -10.70
CA LEU A 18 15.79 -3.54 -9.80
C LEU A 18 14.46 -2.98 -10.31
N LEU A 19 13.41 -3.77 -10.14
CA LEU A 19 12.01 -3.41 -10.48
C LEU A 19 11.84 -3.00 -11.95
N SER A 20 12.71 -3.45 -12.83
CA SER A 20 12.73 -3.11 -14.26
C SER A 20 12.02 -4.16 -15.12
N ALA A 21 11.76 -3.78 -16.36
CA ALA A 21 11.28 -4.72 -17.37
C ALA A 21 12.30 -5.86 -17.65
N LEU A 22 13.59 -5.63 -17.43
CA LEU A 22 14.62 -6.66 -17.53
C LEU A 22 14.45 -7.73 -16.45
N GLU A 23 14.29 -7.30 -15.21
CA GLU A 23 14.03 -8.20 -14.07
C GLU A 23 12.76 -9.03 -14.28
N SER A 24 11.69 -8.37 -14.77
CA SER A 24 10.42 -9.05 -15.05
C SER A 24 10.57 -10.13 -16.13
N ARG A 25 11.40 -9.90 -17.16
CA ARG A 25 11.72 -10.89 -18.19
C ARG A 25 12.57 -12.03 -17.66
N ASP A 26 13.60 -11.73 -16.86
CA ASP A 26 14.42 -12.76 -16.22
C ASP A 26 13.58 -13.71 -15.37
N TYR A 27 12.61 -13.14 -14.64
CA TYR A 27 11.69 -13.94 -13.83
C TYR A 27 10.69 -14.74 -14.69
N HIS A 28 10.21 -14.16 -15.80
CA HIS A 28 9.43 -14.90 -16.81
C HIS A 28 10.19 -16.13 -17.30
N ASP A 29 11.43 -15.94 -17.75
CA ASP A 29 12.26 -17.02 -18.29
C ASP A 29 12.54 -18.10 -17.23
N LEU A 30 12.72 -17.72 -15.97
CA LEU A 30 12.87 -18.65 -14.85
C LEU A 30 11.59 -19.46 -14.62
N ILE A 31 10.40 -18.84 -14.70
CA ILE A 31 9.12 -19.54 -14.60
C ILE A 31 8.96 -20.57 -15.72
N GLU A 32 9.25 -20.18 -16.95
CA GLU A 32 9.18 -21.06 -18.11
C GLU A 32 10.20 -22.22 -18.01
N TRP A 33 11.43 -21.91 -17.58
CA TRP A 33 12.42 -22.94 -17.30
C TRP A 33 11.92 -23.94 -16.26
N ALA A 34 11.39 -23.46 -15.14
CA ALA A 34 10.89 -24.33 -14.07
C ALA A 34 9.67 -25.16 -14.51
N GLY A 35 8.77 -24.57 -15.32
CA GLY A 35 7.59 -25.24 -15.85
C GLY A 35 7.91 -26.39 -16.79
N THR A 36 9.03 -26.32 -17.52
CA THR A 36 9.43 -27.32 -18.51
C THR A 36 10.35 -28.43 -17.98
N GLN A 37 10.75 -28.39 -16.72
CA GLN A 37 11.62 -29.41 -16.15
C GLN A 37 10.90 -30.76 -15.97
N SER A 38 11.63 -31.87 -16.09
CA SER A 38 11.09 -33.22 -15.96
C SER A 38 10.48 -33.56 -14.60
N TRP A 39 10.86 -32.80 -13.57
CA TRP A 39 10.33 -32.91 -12.20
C TRP A 39 9.14 -31.97 -11.94
N SER A 40 8.81 -31.10 -12.90
CA SER A 40 7.70 -30.14 -12.77
C SER A 40 6.39 -30.71 -13.27
N THR A 41 5.30 -30.27 -12.66
CA THR A 41 3.93 -30.55 -13.17
C THR A 41 3.53 -29.61 -14.31
N GLY A 42 4.38 -28.65 -14.67
CA GLY A 42 4.06 -27.60 -15.63
C GLY A 42 3.26 -26.42 -15.04
N ARG A 43 2.94 -26.47 -13.74
CA ARG A 43 2.20 -25.40 -13.05
C ARG A 43 3.09 -24.75 -12.02
N VAL A 44 3.51 -23.52 -12.27
CA VAL A 44 4.38 -22.75 -11.39
C VAL A 44 3.57 -21.77 -10.57
N GLY A 45 3.81 -21.72 -9.25
CA GLY A 45 3.25 -20.72 -8.35
C GLY A 45 4.36 -19.84 -7.77
N LEU A 46 4.07 -18.55 -7.55
CA LEU A 46 5.00 -17.62 -6.92
C LEU A 46 4.53 -17.27 -5.50
N LEU A 47 5.45 -17.29 -4.55
CA LEU A 47 5.20 -16.95 -3.13
C LEU A 47 6.35 -16.10 -2.61
N GLY A 48 6.03 -15.03 -1.91
CA GLY A 48 7.05 -14.23 -1.24
C GLY A 48 6.52 -12.96 -0.61
N VAL A 49 7.37 -12.36 0.22
CA VAL A 49 7.09 -11.16 1.02
C VAL A 49 7.92 -10.00 0.51
N SER A 50 7.36 -8.79 0.53
CA SER A 50 8.08 -7.56 0.22
C SER A 50 8.64 -7.57 -1.22
N TYR A 51 9.95 -7.46 -1.40
CA TYR A 51 10.56 -7.53 -2.73
C TYR A 51 10.18 -8.80 -3.51
N LEU A 52 10.08 -9.94 -2.82
CA LEU A 52 9.62 -11.20 -3.44
C LEU A 52 8.11 -11.21 -3.76
N ALA A 53 7.33 -10.26 -3.25
CA ALA A 53 5.95 -10.01 -3.65
C ALA A 53 5.90 -9.03 -4.83
N ILE A 54 6.67 -7.95 -4.75
CA ILE A 54 6.74 -6.91 -5.79
C ILE A 54 7.14 -7.48 -7.15
N SER A 55 8.18 -8.33 -7.16
CA SER A 55 8.69 -8.96 -8.39
C SER A 55 7.66 -9.89 -9.04
N GLN A 56 6.71 -10.47 -8.27
CA GLN A 56 5.64 -11.29 -8.81
C GLN A 56 4.70 -10.49 -9.73
N TYR A 57 4.40 -9.23 -9.38
CA TYR A 57 3.54 -8.39 -10.21
C TYR A 57 4.16 -8.13 -11.59
N GLY A 58 5.45 -7.77 -11.62
CA GLY A 58 6.18 -7.58 -12.87
C GLY A 58 6.23 -8.85 -13.73
N ALA A 59 6.59 -9.97 -13.12
CA ALA A 59 6.65 -11.26 -13.81
C ALA A 59 5.27 -11.70 -14.33
N ALA A 60 4.22 -11.62 -13.50
CA ALA A 60 2.87 -12.04 -13.88
C ALA A 60 2.28 -11.18 -15.03
N ALA A 61 2.59 -9.88 -15.05
CA ALA A 61 2.17 -8.97 -16.11
C ALA A 61 2.79 -9.33 -17.49
N THR A 62 3.93 -10.06 -17.52
CA THR A 62 4.52 -10.61 -18.76
C THR A 62 3.83 -11.89 -19.25
N ARG A 63 2.90 -12.46 -18.47
CA ARG A 63 2.05 -13.62 -18.79
C ARG A 63 2.82 -14.89 -19.15
N PRO A 64 3.70 -15.43 -18.28
CA PRO A 64 4.38 -16.68 -18.55
C PRO A 64 3.37 -17.83 -18.69
N PRO A 65 3.43 -18.65 -19.75
CA PRO A 65 2.48 -19.75 -19.99
C PRO A 65 2.38 -20.78 -18.85
N HIS A 66 3.49 -21.04 -18.13
CA HIS A 66 3.51 -21.98 -17.01
C HIS A 66 3.13 -21.37 -15.66
N LEU A 67 2.93 -20.03 -15.60
CA LEU A 67 2.50 -19.39 -14.35
C LEU A 67 1.03 -19.71 -14.07
N ALA A 68 0.76 -20.44 -13.00
CA ALA A 68 -0.58 -20.88 -12.61
C ALA A 68 -1.23 -20.05 -11.51
N ALA A 69 -0.45 -19.45 -10.61
CA ALA A 69 -0.96 -18.61 -9.51
C ALA A 69 0.15 -17.78 -8.87
N ILE A 70 -0.20 -16.65 -8.25
CA ILE A 70 0.72 -15.83 -7.45
C ILE A 70 0.16 -15.54 -6.06
N CYS A 71 1.06 -15.46 -5.08
CA CYS A 71 0.72 -15.13 -3.69
C CYS A 71 1.66 -14.01 -3.18
N PRO A 72 1.43 -12.76 -3.62
CA PRO A 72 2.22 -11.60 -3.20
C PRO A 72 1.80 -11.17 -1.78
N TRP A 73 2.73 -11.28 -0.83
CA TRP A 73 2.53 -10.92 0.56
C TRP A 73 3.18 -9.59 0.86
N GLU A 74 2.39 -8.54 1.04
CA GLU A 74 2.86 -7.17 1.30
C GLU A 74 3.84 -6.66 0.23
N GLY A 75 3.33 -6.31 -0.95
CA GLY A 75 4.09 -5.78 -2.07
C GLY A 75 3.67 -4.37 -2.48
N LEU A 76 4.65 -3.51 -2.80
CA LEU A 76 4.35 -2.24 -3.48
C LEU A 76 3.96 -2.49 -4.95
N SER A 77 3.16 -1.59 -5.52
CA SER A 77 2.73 -1.66 -6.92
C SER A 77 3.08 -0.41 -7.74
N ASP A 78 3.54 0.64 -7.09
CA ASP A 78 3.97 1.90 -7.72
C ASP A 78 5.20 2.43 -7.00
N LEU A 79 6.36 2.40 -7.65
CA LEU A 79 7.63 2.80 -7.05
C LEU A 79 7.64 4.27 -6.60
N TYR A 80 6.93 5.17 -7.31
CA TYR A 80 6.81 6.56 -6.91
C TYR A 80 5.95 6.72 -5.67
N ARG A 81 4.67 6.28 -5.77
CA ARG A 81 3.64 6.51 -4.75
C ARG A 81 3.82 5.69 -3.48
N ASP A 82 4.45 4.51 -3.59
CA ASP A 82 4.59 3.59 -2.45
C ASP A 82 5.96 3.70 -1.76
N LEU A 83 7.04 4.02 -2.49
CA LEU A 83 8.38 4.03 -1.92
C LEU A 83 9.09 5.37 -2.01
N SER A 84 9.21 5.96 -3.22
CA SER A 84 10.14 7.08 -3.43
C SER A 84 9.58 8.41 -2.95
N TYR A 85 8.32 8.69 -3.30
CA TYR A 85 7.65 9.98 -3.03
C TYR A 85 6.16 9.79 -2.69
N PRO A 86 5.81 9.10 -1.58
CA PRO A 86 4.43 8.98 -1.15
C PRO A 86 3.83 10.36 -0.91
N GLY A 87 2.69 10.65 -1.59
CA GLY A 87 2.08 11.98 -1.56
C GLY A 87 2.94 13.11 -2.12
N GLY A 88 3.95 12.80 -2.97
CA GLY A 88 4.92 13.77 -3.47
C GLY A 88 6.02 14.13 -2.45
N VAL A 89 6.03 13.51 -1.28
CA VAL A 89 7.01 13.74 -0.20
C VAL A 89 8.11 12.68 -0.27
N ARG A 90 9.37 13.12 -0.35
CA ARG A 90 10.49 12.19 -0.47
C ARG A 90 10.64 11.30 0.78
N GLU A 91 10.73 10.00 0.54
CA GLU A 91 11.02 9.02 1.58
C GLU A 91 12.54 8.87 1.76
N ASP A 92 13.05 9.23 2.94
CA ASP A 92 14.49 9.24 3.26
C ASP A 92 14.90 8.18 4.32
N GLY A 93 13.98 7.37 4.79
CA GLY A 93 14.21 6.34 5.79
C GLY A 93 14.56 4.98 5.18
N PHE A 94 13.54 4.21 4.86
CA PHE A 94 13.67 2.85 4.37
C PHE A 94 14.39 2.78 3.01
N SER A 95 14.06 3.64 2.07
CA SER A 95 14.66 3.64 0.73
C SER A 95 16.17 3.81 0.77
N LYS A 96 16.67 4.63 1.71
CA LYS A 96 18.10 4.83 1.92
C LYS A 96 18.79 3.57 2.46
N LEU A 97 18.19 2.92 3.46
CA LEU A 97 18.69 1.69 4.05
C LEU A 97 18.70 0.55 3.01
N TRP A 98 17.57 0.35 2.34
CA TRP A 98 17.41 -0.72 1.37
C TRP A 98 18.35 -0.56 0.16
N SER A 99 18.47 0.65 -0.36
CA SER A 99 19.42 0.95 -1.44
C SER A 99 20.87 0.69 -1.04
N ALA A 100 21.26 0.97 0.21
CA ALA A 100 22.60 0.67 0.71
C ALA A 100 22.85 -0.84 0.87
N ILE A 101 21.86 -1.62 1.28
CA ILE A 101 21.95 -3.08 1.41
C ILE A 101 22.05 -3.71 0.02
N THR A 102 21.13 -3.38 -0.89
CA THR A 102 21.10 -3.96 -2.24
C THR A 102 22.37 -3.64 -3.04
N ALA A 103 22.93 -2.43 -2.87
CA ALA A 103 24.20 -2.05 -3.49
C ALA A 103 25.41 -2.88 -3.01
N ARG A 104 25.32 -3.55 -1.87
CA ARG A 104 26.38 -4.43 -1.33
C ARG A 104 26.19 -5.88 -1.73
N THR A 105 24.97 -6.28 -2.03
CA THR A 105 24.61 -7.69 -2.30
C THR A 105 24.40 -7.98 -3.77
N THR A 106 24.24 -6.96 -4.61
CA THR A 106 23.92 -7.09 -6.04
C THR A 106 24.82 -6.19 -6.87
N ARG A 107 25.36 -6.73 -7.96
CA ARG A 107 26.03 -5.95 -9.00
C ARG A 107 24.95 -5.27 -9.85
N MET A 108 24.75 -3.97 -9.64
CA MET A 108 23.68 -3.21 -10.28
C MET A 108 24.20 -2.19 -11.27
N LYS A 109 23.40 -1.89 -12.30
CA LYS A 109 23.63 -0.82 -13.27
C LYS A 109 23.68 0.55 -12.57
N ALA A 110 22.74 0.78 -11.66
CA ALA A 110 22.67 1.96 -10.80
C ALA A 110 22.02 1.58 -9.47
N LYS A 111 22.32 2.30 -8.40
CA LYS A 111 21.56 2.16 -7.16
C LYS A 111 20.19 2.79 -7.34
N LEU A 112 19.14 2.12 -6.88
CA LEU A 112 17.78 2.60 -7.05
C LEU A 112 17.60 4.04 -6.53
N ARG A 113 18.23 4.36 -5.39
CA ARG A 113 18.14 5.70 -4.82
C ARG A 113 18.83 6.77 -5.66
N ASP A 114 19.95 6.45 -6.33
CA ASP A 114 20.64 7.39 -7.21
C ASP A 114 19.78 7.74 -8.45
N GLU A 115 18.89 6.81 -8.83
CA GLU A 115 17.90 7.01 -9.90
C GLU A 115 16.67 7.79 -9.41
N THR A 116 16.18 7.53 -8.19
CA THR A 116 14.91 8.09 -7.70
C THR A 116 15.07 9.49 -7.10
N VAL A 117 16.17 9.79 -6.37
CA VAL A 117 16.35 11.07 -5.68
C VAL A 117 16.30 12.29 -6.61
N PRO A 118 16.92 12.27 -7.80
CA PRO A 118 16.85 13.42 -8.72
C PRO A 118 15.48 13.55 -9.43
N ARG A 119 14.63 12.54 -9.39
CA ARG A 119 13.32 12.51 -10.07
C ARG A 119 12.22 12.81 -9.06
N THR A 120 12.07 14.07 -8.73
CA THR A 120 11.09 14.53 -7.72
C THR A 120 9.65 14.45 -8.21
N ASP A 121 9.47 14.52 -9.52
CA ASP A 121 8.20 14.40 -10.19
C ASP A 121 8.04 12.98 -10.75
N ARG A 122 6.81 12.53 -10.96
CA ARG A 122 6.51 11.21 -11.51
C ARG A 122 6.72 11.21 -13.03
N GLU A 123 7.96 11.00 -13.44
CA GLU A 123 8.37 10.92 -14.84
C GLU A 123 8.03 9.54 -15.45
N ASP A 124 8.14 9.41 -16.79
CA ASP A 124 7.96 8.16 -17.53
C ASP A 124 8.91 7.04 -17.06
N TRP A 125 10.03 7.41 -16.45
CA TRP A 125 10.93 6.44 -15.82
C TRP A 125 10.22 5.62 -14.74
N TYR A 126 9.39 6.25 -13.89
CA TYR A 126 8.60 5.54 -12.88
C TYR A 126 7.52 4.66 -13.50
N ASP A 127 6.89 5.11 -14.60
CA ASP A 127 5.90 4.31 -15.32
C ASP A 127 6.53 3.04 -15.91
N ALA A 128 7.76 3.14 -16.41
CA ALA A 128 8.52 1.98 -16.91
C ALA A 128 8.94 0.99 -15.81
N HIS A 129 8.91 1.40 -14.53
CA HIS A 129 9.22 0.57 -13.37
C HIS A 129 7.97 0.15 -12.57
N ALA A 130 6.78 0.52 -13.02
CA ALA A 130 5.52 0.10 -12.44
C ALA A 130 4.94 -1.09 -13.21
N PRO A 131 4.57 -2.20 -12.53
CA PRO A 131 3.90 -3.31 -13.19
C PRO A 131 2.51 -2.86 -13.69
N ARG A 132 2.12 -3.32 -14.86
CA ARG A 132 0.76 -3.14 -15.36
C ARG A 132 -0.14 -4.16 -14.71
N LEU A 133 -0.75 -3.80 -13.59
CA LEU A 133 -1.59 -4.69 -12.79
C LEU A 133 -2.75 -5.26 -13.60
N GLU A 134 -3.31 -4.49 -14.52
CA GLU A 134 -4.41 -4.86 -15.40
C GLU A 134 -4.02 -6.00 -16.38
N ASP A 135 -2.72 -6.23 -16.57
CA ASP A 135 -2.18 -7.32 -17.41
C ASP A 135 -1.98 -8.64 -16.64
N ILE A 136 -2.24 -8.66 -15.34
CA ILE A 136 -2.18 -9.88 -14.51
C ILE A 136 -3.53 -10.59 -14.57
N TYR A 137 -3.56 -11.83 -15.11
CA TYR A 137 -4.80 -12.62 -15.24
C TYR A 137 -4.77 -13.93 -14.47
N VAL A 138 -3.63 -14.32 -13.92
CA VAL A 138 -3.54 -15.54 -13.11
C VAL A 138 -4.23 -15.37 -11.76
N PRO A 139 -4.73 -16.46 -11.15
CA PRO A 139 -5.24 -16.43 -9.78
C PRO A 139 -4.26 -15.79 -8.80
N MET A 140 -4.76 -14.92 -7.93
CA MET A 140 -3.93 -14.12 -7.04
C MET A 140 -4.48 -14.08 -5.60
N LEU A 141 -3.65 -14.46 -4.63
CA LEU A 141 -3.88 -14.24 -3.21
C LEU A 141 -2.98 -13.12 -2.72
N VAL A 142 -3.53 -11.91 -2.59
CA VAL A 142 -2.79 -10.75 -2.08
C VAL A 142 -2.91 -10.68 -0.58
N CYS A 143 -1.81 -10.42 0.12
CA CYS A 143 -1.86 -10.00 1.51
C CYS A 143 -1.57 -8.51 1.64
N GLY A 144 -2.46 -7.78 2.33
CA GLY A 144 -2.33 -6.36 2.66
C GLY A 144 -2.28 -6.14 4.16
N SER A 145 -1.23 -5.49 4.64
CA SER A 145 -1.11 -5.04 6.02
C SER A 145 -1.65 -3.62 6.19
N PHE A 146 -2.41 -3.38 7.26
CA PHE A 146 -2.84 -2.02 7.63
C PHE A 146 -1.75 -1.20 8.35
N SER A 147 -0.60 -1.79 8.63
CA SER A 147 0.49 -1.18 9.40
C SER A 147 1.84 -1.18 8.68
N ASP A 148 1.87 -1.39 7.37
CA ASP A 148 3.12 -1.36 6.60
C ASP A 148 3.40 0.01 5.96
N HIS A 149 2.74 1.03 6.46
CA HIS A 149 2.93 2.43 6.09
C HIS A 149 2.81 2.66 4.57
N ASN A 150 3.62 3.59 4.05
CA ASN A 150 3.71 3.84 2.62
C ASN A 150 4.24 2.63 1.84
N LEU A 151 5.13 1.84 2.42
CA LEU A 151 5.96 0.89 1.68
C LEU A 151 5.16 -0.18 0.93
N HIS A 152 4.16 -0.82 1.59
CA HIS A 152 3.41 -1.90 0.94
C HIS A 152 1.89 -1.79 1.12
N THR A 153 1.40 -1.03 2.12
CA THR A 153 -0.03 -0.98 2.41
C THR A 153 -0.82 -0.57 1.17
N ARG A 154 -0.57 0.63 0.63
CA ARG A 154 -1.29 1.10 -0.55
C ARG A 154 -1.14 0.14 -1.73
N GLY A 155 0.10 -0.28 -2.05
CA GLY A 155 0.40 -1.10 -3.22
C GLY A 155 -0.31 -2.45 -3.22
N SER A 156 -0.42 -3.11 -2.06
CA SER A 156 -1.13 -4.39 -1.92
C SER A 156 -2.63 -4.25 -2.21
N PHE A 157 -3.28 -3.24 -1.64
CA PHE A 157 -4.71 -3.00 -1.89
C PHE A 157 -4.99 -2.57 -3.33
N GLU A 158 -4.10 -1.78 -3.95
CA GLU A 158 -4.20 -1.42 -5.37
C GLU A 158 -3.99 -2.64 -6.27
N ALA A 159 -3.06 -3.53 -5.96
CA ALA A 159 -2.87 -4.76 -6.70
C ALA A 159 -4.13 -5.63 -6.70
N PHE A 160 -4.78 -5.81 -5.54
CA PHE A 160 -6.06 -6.52 -5.46
C PHE A 160 -7.17 -5.85 -6.28
N ARG A 161 -7.27 -4.52 -6.22
CA ARG A 161 -8.36 -3.78 -6.88
C ARG A 161 -8.20 -3.71 -8.41
N ARG A 162 -6.95 -3.55 -8.89
CA ARG A 162 -6.65 -3.21 -10.28
C ARG A 162 -6.20 -4.40 -11.14
N THR A 163 -5.95 -5.56 -10.53
CA THR A 163 -5.57 -6.74 -11.33
C THR A 163 -6.64 -7.08 -12.37
N GLY A 164 -6.20 -7.53 -13.56
CA GLY A 164 -7.08 -8.08 -14.60
C GLY A 164 -7.66 -9.46 -14.25
N SER A 165 -7.15 -10.12 -13.20
CA SER A 165 -7.65 -11.41 -12.73
C SER A 165 -9.04 -11.28 -12.11
N THR A 166 -9.95 -12.14 -12.52
CA THR A 166 -11.26 -12.34 -11.86
C THR A 166 -11.17 -13.28 -10.66
N GLN A 167 -10.09 -14.05 -10.56
CA GLN A 167 -9.80 -14.98 -9.46
C GLN A 167 -8.79 -14.32 -8.52
N ARG A 168 -9.28 -13.48 -7.64
CA ARG A 168 -8.43 -12.70 -6.73
C ARG A 168 -8.99 -12.72 -5.31
N TRP A 169 -8.09 -12.89 -4.35
CA TRP A 169 -8.40 -12.90 -2.91
C TRP A 169 -7.48 -11.93 -2.18
N LEU A 170 -8.04 -11.29 -1.15
CA LEU A 170 -7.32 -10.37 -0.26
C LEU A 170 -7.33 -10.92 1.16
N TYR A 171 -6.16 -11.11 1.72
CA TYR A 171 -5.94 -11.42 3.14
C TYR A 171 -5.46 -10.15 3.84
N THR A 172 -6.14 -9.69 4.89
CA THR A 172 -5.71 -8.49 5.62
C THR A 172 -5.21 -8.82 7.01
N HIS A 173 -4.24 -8.06 7.49
CA HIS A 173 -3.72 -8.16 8.86
C HIS A 173 -3.13 -6.85 9.37
N ARG A 174 -2.69 -6.85 10.64
CA ARG A 174 -1.99 -5.74 11.31
C ARG A 174 -0.89 -6.25 12.25
N ASP A 175 -0.42 -7.45 12.05
CA ASP A 175 0.67 -8.05 12.81
C ASP A 175 2.03 -7.74 12.17
N GLY A 176 3.11 -8.03 12.87
CA GLY A 176 4.46 -7.98 12.29
C GLY A 176 4.56 -8.83 11.03
N LYS A 177 5.13 -8.27 9.98
CA LYS A 177 5.20 -8.86 8.64
C LYS A 177 5.60 -10.32 8.61
N TRP A 178 6.72 -10.65 9.22
CA TRP A 178 7.26 -12.01 9.22
C TRP A 178 6.51 -12.94 10.17
N SER A 179 6.03 -12.41 11.32
CA SER A 179 5.18 -13.16 12.25
C SER A 179 3.91 -13.61 11.57
N ASN A 180 3.28 -12.71 10.81
CA ASN A 180 2.07 -13.01 10.08
C ASN A 180 2.33 -13.98 8.94
N PHE A 181 3.32 -13.74 8.07
CA PHE A 181 3.62 -14.60 6.92
C PHE A 181 3.87 -16.06 7.30
N TYR A 182 4.56 -16.31 8.42
CA TYR A 182 4.85 -17.64 8.95
C TYR A 182 3.85 -18.14 10.00
N SER A 183 2.78 -17.41 10.26
CA SER A 183 1.75 -17.86 11.19
C SER A 183 1.06 -19.12 10.67
N ALA A 184 0.52 -19.93 11.58
CA ALA A 184 -0.18 -21.17 11.20
C ALA A 184 -1.37 -20.88 10.25
N ASP A 185 -2.16 -19.81 10.51
CA ASP A 185 -3.28 -19.38 9.68
C ASP A 185 -2.85 -18.99 8.27
N SER A 186 -1.79 -18.17 8.18
CA SER A 186 -1.26 -17.71 6.88
C SER A 186 -0.66 -18.86 6.07
N VAL A 187 0.13 -19.72 6.70
CA VAL A 187 0.75 -20.89 6.04
C VAL A 187 -0.32 -21.86 5.54
N GLN A 188 -1.37 -22.10 6.33
CA GLN A 188 -2.49 -22.93 5.91
C GLN A 188 -3.23 -22.29 4.72
N THR A 189 -3.54 -21.01 4.79
CA THR A 189 -4.21 -20.25 3.71
C THR A 189 -3.39 -20.30 2.41
N GLN A 190 -2.09 -20.08 2.48
CA GLN A 190 -1.18 -20.17 1.34
C GLN A 190 -1.12 -21.58 0.76
N ALA A 191 -1.06 -22.61 1.63
CA ALA A 191 -1.03 -24.00 1.19
C ALA A 191 -2.33 -24.41 0.49
N GLU A 192 -3.47 -24.06 1.04
CA GLU A 192 -4.79 -24.36 0.45
C GLU A 192 -4.98 -23.66 -0.90
N PHE A 193 -4.52 -22.40 -1.04
CA PHE A 193 -4.51 -21.69 -2.30
C PHE A 193 -3.67 -22.42 -3.36
N PHE A 194 -2.45 -22.80 -3.04
CA PHE A 194 -1.59 -23.50 -3.99
C PHE A 194 -2.00 -24.95 -4.23
N ASP A 195 -2.56 -25.64 -3.24
CA ASP A 195 -3.12 -26.98 -3.42
C ASP A 195 -4.25 -26.98 -4.46
N HIS A 196 -5.10 -25.94 -4.42
CA HIS A 196 -6.13 -25.76 -5.44
C HIS A 196 -5.52 -25.46 -6.81
N PHE A 197 -4.70 -24.40 -6.95
CA PHE A 197 -4.26 -23.93 -8.26
C PHE A 197 -3.09 -24.71 -8.86
N LEU A 198 -2.21 -25.30 -8.07
CA LEU A 198 -1.06 -26.05 -8.57
C LEU A 198 -1.28 -27.55 -8.64
N LYS A 199 -2.02 -28.12 -7.69
CA LYS A 199 -2.29 -29.55 -7.62
C LYS A 199 -3.67 -29.93 -8.17
N GLY A 200 -4.56 -28.95 -8.36
CA GLY A 200 -5.94 -29.18 -8.82
C GLY A 200 -6.82 -29.85 -7.78
N LEU A 201 -6.53 -29.69 -6.49
CA LEU A 201 -7.34 -30.25 -5.43
C LEU A 201 -8.66 -29.48 -5.29
N ASP A 202 -9.75 -30.20 -5.21
CA ASP A 202 -11.05 -29.63 -4.85
C ASP A 202 -11.13 -29.51 -3.32
N ASN A 203 -10.71 -28.35 -2.82
CA ASN A 203 -10.64 -28.04 -1.39
C ASN A 203 -11.58 -26.88 -0.99
N GLY A 204 -12.54 -26.53 -1.85
CA GLY A 204 -13.51 -25.46 -1.62
C GLY A 204 -12.92 -24.05 -1.74
N TRP A 205 -11.71 -23.89 -2.28
CA TRP A 205 -11.08 -22.56 -2.38
C TRP A 205 -11.91 -21.56 -3.20
N GLN A 206 -12.51 -22.02 -4.32
CA GLN A 206 -13.29 -21.17 -5.21
C GLN A 206 -14.59 -20.63 -4.58
N ASP A 207 -15.09 -21.28 -3.55
CA ASP A 207 -16.31 -20.87 -2.85
C ASP A 207 -16.04 -19.85 -1.75
N ARG A 208 -14.75 -19.54 -1.48
CA ARG A 208 -14.37 -18.56 -0.47
C ARG A 208 -14.70 -17.15 -0.93
N PRO A 209 -15.27 -16.32 -0.05
CA PRO A 209 -15.40 -14.90 -0.30
C PRO A 209 -14.03 -14.25 -0.64
N PRO A 210 -14.02 -13.27 -1.54
CA PRO A 210 -12.75 -12.73 -2.06
C PRO A 210 -11.95 -11.91 -1.04
N VAL A 211 -12.53 -11.50 0.08
CA VAL A 211 -11.83 -10.69 1.07
C VAL A 211 -11.99 -11.28 2.48
N ARG A 212 -10.85 -11.62 3.09
CA ARG A 212 -10.76 -11.90 4.52
C ARG A 212 -10.35 -10.59 5.21
N LEU A 213 -11.28 -9.97 5.93
CA LEU A 213 -11.11 -8.68 6.59
C LEU A 213 -10.90 -8.88 8.09
N ALA A 214 -9.74 -8.48 8.59
CA ALA A 214 -9.41 -8.47 10.01
C ALA A 214 -9.63 -7.06 10.60
N ILE A 215 -10.45 -6.96 11.65
CA ILE A 215 -10.79 -5.71 12.35
C ILE A 215 -10.08 -5.69 13.69
N TYR A 216 -9.47 -4.55 14.04
CA TYR A 216 -8.62 -4.41 15.22
C TYR A 216 -9.16 -3.36 16.19
N ASP A 217 -9.10 -3.66 17.49
CA ASP A 217 -9.35 -2.69 18.53
C ASP A 217 -8.04 -2.06 19.05
N HIS A 218 -7.00 -2.87 19.20
CA HIS A 218 -5.64 -2.47 19.61
C HIS A 218 -4.64 -3.60 19.27
N GLY A 219 -3.34 -3.27 19.31
CA GLY A 219 -2.25 -4.25 19.18
C GLY A 219 -2.27 -5.02 17.85
N ALA A 220 -1.88 -6.29 17.89
CA ALA A 220 -1.70 -7.16 16.73
C ALA A 220 -2.82 -8.20 16.54
N MET A 221 -3.67 -8.42 17.56
CA MET A 221 -4.73 -9.43 17.48
C MET A 221 -6.04 -8.82 17.00
N PRO A 222 -6.65 -9.36 15.92
CA PRO A 222 -7.95 -8.89 15.48
C PRO A 222 -9.03 -9.23 16.52
N VAL A 223 -9.96 -8.31 16.72
CA VAL A 223 -11.16 -8.55 17.55
C VAL A 223 -12.26 -9.25 16.76
N GLN A 224 -12.16 -9.18 15.43
CA GLN A 224 -13.09 -9.85 14.53
C GLN A 224 -12.40 -10.10 13.19
N VAL A 225 -12.75 -11.20 12.55
CA VAL A 225 -12.43 -11.48 11.14
C VAL A 225 -13.76 -11.72 10.44
N THR A 226 -13.99 -10.98 9.36
CA THR A 226 -15.16 -11.13 8.49
C THR A 226 -14.75 -11.54 7.10
N GLU A 227 -15.71 -12.03 6.35
CA GLU A 227 -15.57 -12.39 4.94
C GLU A 227 -16.43 -11.42 4.13
N GLU A 228 -15.80 -10.72 3.16
CA GLU A 228 -16.45 -9.69 2.38
C GLU A 228 -16.39 -10.01 0.88
N THR A 229 -17.35 -9.47 0.14
CA THR A 229 -17.44 -9.67 -1.32
C THR A 229 -16.58 -8.72 -2.13
N SER A 230 -16.08 -7.63 -1.51
CA SER A 230 -15.25 -6.62 -2.17
C SER A 230 -14.36 -5.88 -1.17
N TRP A 231 -13.36 -5.15 -1.70
CA TRP A 231 -12.61 -4.13 -0.96
C TRP A 231 -12.70 -2.79 -1.69
N PRO A 232 -13.10 -1.69 -1.03
CA PRO A 232 -13.74 -1.70 0.30
C PRO A 232 -15.03 -2.54 0.30
N PRO A 233 -15.52 -3.00 1.49
CA PRO A 233 -16.82 -3.66 1.59
C PRO A 233 -17.94 -2.84 0.94
N SER A 234 -18.85 -3.50 0.23
CA SER A 234 -19.88 -2.81 -0.57
C SER A 234 -21.02 -2.21 0.25
N ASP A 235 -21.18 -2.64 1.49
CA ASP A 235 -22.22 -2.19 2.44
C ASP A 235 -21.77 -1.05 3.36
N LEU A 236 -20.55 -0.52 3.15
CA LEU A 236 -20.07 0.62 3.93
C LEU A 236 -20.91 1.86 3.71
N THR A 237 -21.20 2.56 4.79
CA THR A 237 -21.76 3.91 4.76
C THR A 237 -20.64 4.92 4.89
N TRP A 238 -20.41 5.68 3.83
CA TRP A 238 -19.43 6.77 3.84
C TRP A 238 -19.99 7.94 4.64
N GLN A 239 -19.18 8.43 5.59
CA GLN A 239 -19.53 9.55 6.45
C GLN A 239 -18.58 10.72 6.20
N GLU A 240 -19.15 11.90 6.00
CA GLU A 240 -18.39 13.15 5.93
C GLU A 240 -18.39 13.80 7.32
N LEU A 241 -17.20 14.21 7.76
CA LEU A 241 -16.99 14.96 9.00
C LEU A 241 -16.40 16.33 8.67
N HIS A 242 -17.00 17.39 9.20
CA HIS A 242 -16.58 18.76 8.97
C HIS A 242 -15.61 19.22 10.06
N LEU A 243 -14.54 19.93 9.65
CA LEU A 243 -13.55 20.51 10.54
C LEU A 243 -14.12 21.76 11.20
N ASN A 244 -14.18 21.77 12.51
CA ASN A 244 -14.55 22.94 13.29
C ASN A 244 -13.34 23.46 14.05
N PHE A 245 -12.76 24.56 13.60
CA PHE A 245 -11.54 25.12 14.19
C PHE A 245 -11.81 25.95 15.45
N ALA A 246 -13.03 26.43 15.66
CA ALA A 246 -13.39 27.19 16.85
C ALA A 246 -13.32 26.35 18.13
N ASN A 247 -13.68 25.07 18.05
CA ASN A 247 -13.63 24.13 19.18
C ASN A 247 -12.68 22.96 18.97
N MET A 248 -11.96 22.93 17.85
CA MET A 248 -11.01 21.86 17.48
C MET A 248 -11.65 20.47 17.45
N GLN A 249 -12.81 20.36 16.83
CA GLN A 249 -13.56 19.11 16.69
C GLN A 249 -13.89 18.77 15.25
N LEU A 250 -14.16 17.48 15.00
CA LEU A 250 -14.83 17.00 13.81
C LEU A 250 -16.32 16.82 14.13
N GLN A 251 -17.18 17.31 13.26
CA GLN A 251 -18.64 17.29 13.47
C GLN A 251 -19.38 16.81 12.21
N ASN A 252 -20.61 16.31 12.39
CA ASN A 252 -21.42 15.82 11.29
C ASN A 252 -22.04 16.95 10.45
N GLU A 253 -22.33 18.09 11.09
CA GLU A 253 -22.95 19.20 10.39
C GLU A 253 -21.90 20.17 9.86
N PRO A 254 -22.09 20.74 8.66
CA PRO A 254 -21.18 21.74 8.14
C PRO A 254 -21.21 23.02 8.99
N ASN A 255 -20.09 23.74 9.02
CA ASN A 255 -20.00 25.03 9.68
C ASN A 255 -20.96 26.01 8.99
N SER A 256 -21.67 26.81 9.79
CA SER A 256 -22.62 27.83 9.28
C SER A 256 -21.93 28.98 8.54
N VAL A 257 -20.65 29.20 8.85
CA VAL A 257 -19.78 30.18 8.17
C VAL A 257 -18.42 29.53 7.92
N PRO A 258 -17.68 29.94 6.89
CA PRO A 258 -16.30 29.48 6.69
C PRO A 258 -15.43 29.81 7.88
N GLU A 259 -14.62 28.85 8.31
CA GLU A 259 -13.65 28.99 9.40
C GLU A 259 -12.24 28.76 8.85
N SER A 260 -11.27 29.48 9.42
CA SER A 260 -9.86 29.27 9.16
C SER A 260 -9.06 29.30 10.44
N THR A 261 -7.92 28.64 10.42
CA THR A 261 -6.93 28.69 11.50
C THR A 261 -5.54 28.73 10.91
N GLU A 262 -4.61 29.27 11.66
CA GLU A 262 -3.20 29.34 11.28
C GLU A 262 -2.36 28.47 12.22
N PHE A 263 -1.32 27.85 11.69
CA PHE A 263 -0.33 27.13 12.48
C PHE A 263 1.06 27.22 11.85
N ASP A 264 2.08 27.16 12.68
CA ASP A 264 3.47 27.13 12.24
C ASP A 264 3.82 25.73 11.68
N LEU A 265 4.36 25.68 10.47
CA LEU A 265 4.81 24.43 9.82
C LEU A 265 5.92 23.71 10.60
N SER A 266 6.69 24.44 11.42
CA SER A 266 7.70 23.87 12.31
C SER A 266 7.14 23.47 13.69
N GLY A 267 5.87 23.78 13.98
CA GLY A 267 5.21 23.55 15.25
C GLY A 267 4.62 22.15 15.40
N ALA A 268 3.82 21.98 16.45
CA ALA A 268 3.16 20.70 16.79
C ALA A 268 2.02 20.28 15.83
N GLY A 269 1.64 21.15 14.89
CA GLY A 269 0.50 20.94 14.02
C GLY A 269 -0.85 21.14 14.71
N LEU A 270 -1.92 20.74 14.03
CA LEU A 270 -3.28 20.83 14.53
C LEU A 270 -3.79 19.46 14.98
N GLN A 271 -4.64 19.46 16.01
CA GLN A 271 -5.35 18.26 16.48
C GLN A 271 -6.83 18.58 16.58
N LEU A 272 -7.65 17.81 15.87
CA LEU A 272 -9.10 17.88 15.96
C LEU A 272 -9.62 16.57 16.54
N TRP A 273 -10.68 16.65 17.33
CA TRP A 273 -11.21 15.52 18.07
C TRP A 273 -12.59 15.10 17.56
N TRP A 274 -12.83 13.82 17.51
CA TRP A 274 -14.13 13.22 17.32
C TRP A 274 -14.35 12.12 18.35
N THR A 275 -15.56 12.04 18.89
CA THR A 275 -15.91 11.04 19.90
C THR A 275 -16.98 10.11 19.35
N ALA A 276 -16.72 8.82 19.37
CA ALA A 276 -17.72 7.81 19.06
C ALA A 276 -18.80 7.80 20.17
N ASN A 277 -20.06 7.87 19.78
CA ASN A 277 -21.21 7.80 20.67
C ASN A 277 -21.85 6.40 20.78
N HIS A 278 -21.37 5.47 19.99
CA HIS A 278 -21.70 4.04 20.01
C HIS A 278 -20.50 3.26 19.42
N ASP A 279 -20.47 1.97 19.68
CA ASP A 279 -19.46 1.07 19.08
C ASP A 279 -19.66 1.03 17.56
N LEU A 280 -18.60 1.20 16.81
CA LEU A 280 -18.62 1.09 15.34
C LEU A 280 -17.26 0.65 14.79
N ASP A 281 -17.29 0.09 13.61
CA ASP A 281 -16.09 -0.28 12.85
C ASP A 281 -15.84 0.76 11.76
N ILE A 282 -14.64 1.35 11.75
CA ILE A 282 -14.18 2.23 10.67
C ILE A 282 -13.29 1.39 9.77
N VAL A 283 -13.75 1.17 8.55
CA VAL A 283 -13.13 0.25 7.58
C VAL A 283 -13.01 0.92 6.23
N GLY A 284 -11.93 0.64 5.53
CA GLY A 284 -11.75 1.11 4.15
C GLY A 284 -10.70 2.19 4.05
N HIS A 285 -11.03 3.23 3.33
CA HIS A 285 -10.17 4.39 3.08
C HIS A 285 -10.72 5.61 3.81
N ALA A 286 -9.87 6.62 3.98
CA ALA A 286 -10.28 7.94 4.41
C ALA A 286 -9.55 8.99 3.56
N ALA A 287 -10.18 10.16 3.40
CA ALA A 287 -9.58 11.30 2.73
C ALA A 287 -9.83 12.56 3.54
N LEU A 288 -8.90 13.50 3.46
CA LEU A 288 -9.03 14.83 4.04
C LEU A 288 -9.02 15.86 2.92
N ARG A 289 -10.02 16.74 2.90
CA ARG A 289 -10.03 17.92 2.03
C ARG A 289 -9.82 19.18 2.85
N LEU A 290 -8.87 20.01 2.43
CA LEU A 290 -8.54 21.31 3.01
C LEU A 290 -8.51 22.38 1.91
N TRP A 291 -8.71 23.64 2.30
CA TRP A 291 -8.25 24.79 1.52
C TRP A 291 -7.07 25.40 2.24
N VAL A 292 -5.97 25.55 1.54
CA VAL A 292 -4.69 25.99 2.15
C VAL A 292 -4.15 27.24 1.46
N GLU A 293 -3.60 28.13 2.26
CA GLU A 293 -2.78 29.27 1.85
C GLU A 293 -1.44 29.14 2.58
N LEU A 294 -0.35 29.48 1.91
CA LEU A 294 0.99 29.47 2.50
C LEU A 294 1.50 30.89 2.72
N GLN A 295 2.12 31.12 3.88
CA GLN A 295 2.80 32.37 4.21
C GLN A 295 4.29 32.13 4.41
N GLY A 296 5.14 32.92 3.72
CA GLY A 296 6.58 32.85 3.84
C GLY A 296 7.26 31.71 3.08
N THR A 297 6.49 30.87 2.38
CA THR A 297 6.96 29.82 1.47
C THR A 297 5.93 29.61 0.37
N ASP A 298 6.33 28.97 -0.73
CA ASP A 298 5.48 28.66 -1.88
C ASP A 298 5.12 27.15 -1.95
N ASP A 299 5.68 26.33 -1.05
CA ASP A 299 5.39 24.90 -0.96
C ASP A 299 5.59 24.39 0.47
N ALA A 300 4.90 23.27 0.81
CA ALA A 300 5.02 22.61 2.10
C ALA A 300 4.60 21.14 2.03
N HIS A 301 4.99 20.37 3.03
CA HIS A 301 4.61 18.99 3.21
C HIS A 301 3.65 18.85 4.39
N LEU A 302 2.50 18.21 4.15
CA LEU A 302 1.54 17.89 5.20
C LEU A 302 1.60 16.40 5.53
N PHE A 303 1.54 16.10 6.83
CA PHE A 303 1.52 14.75 7.38
C PHE A 303 0.24 14.62 8.20
N ILE A 304 -0.63 13.70 7.80
CA ILE A 304 -1.94 13.49 8.41
C ILE A 304 -1.92 12.16 9.15
N GLY A 305 -2.48 12.13 10.36
CA GLY A 305 -2.62 10.89 11.12
C GLY A 305 -3.96 10.82 11.82
N ILE A 306 -4.61 9.66 11.78
CA ILE A 306 -5.74 9.34 12.64
C ILE A 306 -5.20 8.52 13.80
N ARG A 307 -5.40 9.03 15.01
CA ARG A 307 -5.04 8.38 16.27
C ARG A 307 -6.29 8.02 17.05
N LYS A 308 -6.23 6.96 17.81
CA LYS A 308 -7.33 6.46 18.63
C LYS A 308 -6.97 6.64 20.11
N TYR A 309 -7.95 7.08 20.88
CA TYR A 309 -7.79 7.26 22.33
C TYR A 309 -8.93 6.58 23.08
N ARG A 310 -8.65 6.09 24.29
CA ARG A 310 -9.63 5.58 25.24
C ARG A 310 -9.20 6.01 26.64
N ASP A 311 -10.11 6.62 27.39
CA ASP A 311 -9.84 7.14 28.75
C ASP A 311 -8.58 8.03 28.82
N GLY A 312 -8.39 8.89 27.82
CA GLY A 312 -7.28 9.82 27.72
C GLY A 312 -5.93 9.17 27.35
N LYS A 313 -5.89 7.86 27.05
CA LYS A 313 -4.69 7.14 26.65
C LYS A 313 -4.75 6.80 25.17
N GLU A 314 -3.64 6.99 24.45
CA GLU A 314 -3.53 6.57 23.08
C GLU A 314 -3.58 5.04 22.97
N ILE A 315 -4.41 4.54 22.07
CA ILE A 315 -4.49 3.14 21.68
C ILE A 315 -3.62 2.96 20.46
N VAL A 316 -2.59 2.16 20.60
CA VAL A 316 -1.63 1.88 19.53
C VAL A 316 -1.81 0.48 18.97
N PHE A 317 -1.38 0.32 17.74
CA PHE A 317 -1.41 -0.93 17.01
C PHE A 317 0.00 -1.47 16.78
N GLU A 318 0.11 -2.73 16.39
CA GLU A 318 1.38 -3.31 15.97
C GLU A 318 1.80 -2.72 14.62
N GLY A 319 3.07 -2.41 14.48
CA GLY A 319 3.68 -2.02 13.21
C GLY A 319 4.27 -3.23 12.48
N SER A 320 4.37 -3.15 11.17
CA SER A 320 4.80 -4.25 10.29
C SER A 320 6.14 -4.89 10.66
N TYR A 321 7.01 -4.14 11.30
CA TYR A 321 8.34 -4.63 11.73
C TYR A 321 8.42 -4.95 13.22
N GLY A 322 7.29 -5.15 13.90
CA GLY A 322 7.26 -5.43 15.35
C GLY A 322 7.40 -4.19 16.22
N PHE A 323 7.12 -3.00 15.70
CA PHE A 323 7.12 -1.75 16.46
C PHE A 323 5.68 -1.45 16.93
N ALA A 324 5.39 -1.73 18.19
CA ALA A 324 4.06 -1.58 18.82
C ALA A 324 3.61 -0.12 19.00
N PHE A 325 3.77 0.75 17.99
CA PHE A 325 3.47 2.19 18.12
C PHE A 325 2.76 2.76 16.89
N ASP A 326 2.05 1.93 16.15
CA ASP A 326 1.35 2.41 14.96
C ASP A 326 0.01 3.06 15.31
N MET A 327 -0.35 4.11 14.56
CA MET A 327 -1.65 4.78 14.65
C MET A 327 -2.71 4.06 13.79
N VAL A 328 -3.94 4.53 13.80
CA VAL A 328 -5.03 3.96 12.98
C VAL A 328 -4.67 3.99 11.51
N THR A 329 -4.37 5.18 10.98
CA THR A 329 -3.92 5.38 9.59
C THR A 329 -3.22 6.71 9.43
N ARG A 330 -2.59 6.91 8.29
CA ARG A 330 -1.85 8.12 7.93
C ARG A 330 -1.89 8.42 6.44
N GLY A 331 -1.55 9.66 6.10
CA GLY A 331 -1.36 10.12 4.73
C GLY A 331 -0.34 11.24 4.64
N TRP A 332 0.12 11.51 3.45
CA TRP A 332 1.11 12.55 3.16
C TRP A 332 0.69 13.30 1.90
N GLN A 333 0.99 14.60 1.86
CA GLN A 333 0.81 15.37 0.64
C GLN A 333 1.75 16.55 0.59
N ARG A 334 2.49 16.67 -0.51
CA ARG A 334 3.19 17.88 -0.90
C ARG A 334 2.19 18.82 -1.57
N ILE A 335 2.09 20.06 -1.11
CA ILE A 335 1.06 21.00 -1.59
C ILE A 335 1.24 21.32 -3.07
N ALA A 336 2.49 21.47 -3.54
CA ALA A 336 2.76 21.71 -4.95
C ALA A 336 2.33 20.55 -5.88
N HIS A 337 2.14 19.34 -5.36
CA HIS A 337 1.68 18.17 -6.11
C HIS A 337 0.19 17.85 -5.87
N ARG A 338 -0.67 18.87 -5.87
CA ARG A 338 -2.10 18.75 -5.55
C ARG A 338 -2.98 18.30 -6.72
N GLU A 339 -2.46 18.23 -7.93
CA GLU A 339 -3.21 17.79 -9.09
C GLU A 339 -3.63 16.32 -8.95
N LEU A 340 -4.91 16.04 -9.19
CA LEU A 340 -5.47 14.69 -9.10
C LEU A 340 -5.51 13.99 -10.46
N ASP A 341 -5.27 12.70 -10.43
CA ASP A 341 -5.55 11.77 -11.51
C ASP A 341 -7.03 11.39 -11.45
N GLU A 342 -7.84 11.99 -12.29
CA GLU A 342 -9.30 11.79 -12.29
C GLU A 342 -9.71 10.34 -12.60
N ALA A 343 -8.91 9.63 -13.39
CA ALA A 343 -9.19 8.24 -13.76
C ALA A 343 -8.96 7.25 -12.61
N LEU A 344 -8.04 7.58 -11.70
CA LEU A 344 -7.70 6.74 -10.55
C LEU A 344 -8.37 7.19 -9.26
N SER A 345 -8.81 8.44 -9.19
CA SER A 345 -9.39 9.03 -7.97
C SER A 345 -10.83 8.60 -7.74
N THR A 346 -11.16 8.46 -6.46
CA THR A 346 -12.54 8.36 -5.96
C THR A 346 -12.75 9.39 -4.85
N PRO A 347 -13.98 9.71 -4.44
CA PRO A 347 -14.22 10.65 -3.34
C PRO A 347 -13.52 10.27 -2.03
N TRP A 348 -13.31 8.99 -1.79
CA TRP A 348 -12.70 8.45 -0.58
C TRP A 348 -11.22 8.07 -0.74
N GLN A 349 -10.68 8.11 -1.97
CA GLN A 349 -9.28 7.86 -2.28
C GLN A 349 -8.83 8.79 -3.41
N PRO A 350 -8.49 10.06 -3.12
CA PRO A 350 -7.85 10.93 -4.09
C PRO A 350 -6.46 10.38 -4.46
N VAL A 351 -6.12 10.43 -5.73
CA VAL A 351 -4.83 9.95 -6.26
C VAL A 351 -4.18 11.08 -7.04
N GLY A 352 -3.02 11.53 -6.61
CA GLY A 352 -2.27 12.59 -7.30
C GLY A 352 -1.63 12.10 -8.60
N THR A 353 -1.53 12.98 -9.60
CA THR A 353 -0.74 12.75 -10.83
C THR A 353 0.75 12.75 -10.51
N TYR A 354 1.18 13.69 -9.68
CA TYR A 354 2.58 13.95 -9.31
C TYR A 354 3.49 14.26 -10.51
N ARG A 355 2.93 14.66 -11.65
CA ARG A 355 3.67 14.89 -12.90
C ARG A 355 4.43 16.20 -12.90
N GLU A 356 3.84 17.23 -12.30
CA GLU A 356 4.40 18.58 -12.28
C GLU A 356 4.11 19.24 -10.94
N ALA A 357 5.14 19.81 -10.34
CA ALA A 357 4.98 20.61 -9.15
C ALA A 357 4.47 22.02 -9.50
N ALA A 358 3.40 22.46 -8.85
CA ALA A 358 2.81 23.80 -8.99
C ALA A 358 2.86 24.56 -7.65
N PRO A 359 3.96 25.23 -7.32
CA PRO A 359 4.07 26.07 -6.13
C PRO A 359 2.99 27.14 -6.05
N LEU A 360 2.62 27.57 -4.85
CA LEU A 360 1.56 28.54 -4.62
C LEU A 360 2.09 29.98 -4.78
N ALA A 361 1.28 30.83 -5.39
CA ALA A 361 1.50 32.26 -5.33
C ALA A 361 1.15 32.82 -3.92
N ALA A 362 1.75 33.95 -3.55
CA ALA A 362 1.43 34.59 -2.28
C ALA A 362 -0.04 34.99 -2.22
N GLY A 363 -0.76 34.58 -1.16
CA GLY A 363 -2.19 34.81 -0.98
C GLY A 363 -3.10 33.89 -1.82
N GLU A 364 -2.54 32.92 -2.52
CA GLU A 364 -3.31 31.92 -3.25
C GLU A 364 -3.88 30.89 -2.28
N VAL A 365 -5.21 30.68 -2.35
CA VAL A 365 -5.91 29.63 -1.60
C VAL A 365 -6.28 28.51 -2.56
N VAL A 366 -5.82 27.29 -2.28
CA VAL A 366 -6.03 26.12 -3.16
C VAL A 366 -6.70 24.98 -2.40
N PRO A 367 -7.56 24.17 -3.07
CA PRO A 367 -8.02 22.91 -2.51
C PRO A 367 -6.88 21.88 -2.49
N LEU A 368 -6.87 21.07 -1.44
CA LEU A 368 -5.92 19.98 -1.25
C LEU A 368 -6.64 18.73 -0.76
N ASP A 369 -6.59 17.68 -1.55
CA ASP A 369 -7.16 16.38 -1.23
C ASP A 369 -6.05 15.41 -0.84
N ILE A 370 -6.14 14.81 0.34
CA ILE A 370 -5.12 13.94 0.91
C ILE A 370 -5.73 12.58 1.19
N ALA A 371 -5.24 11.54 0.51
CA ALA A 371 -5.61 10.17 0.81
C ALA A 371 -4.90 9.67 2.08
N LEU A 372 -5.63 8.95 2.92
CA LEU A 372 -5.07 8.17 4.01
C LEU A 372 -5.04 6.69 3.60
N LEU A 373 -4.08 5.95 4.16
CA LEU A 373 -3.92 4.53 3.86
C LEU A 373 -5.15 3.72 4.31
N PRO A 374 -5.43 2.58 3.65
CA PRO A 374 -6.48 1.66 4.05
C PRO A 374 -6.33 1.24 5.51
N HIS A 375 -7.43 1.05 6.20
CA HIS A 375 -7.44 0.64 7.60
C HIS A 375 -8.73 -0.09 7.99
N ALA A 376 -8.67 -0.81 9.11
CA ALA A 376 -9.83 -1.39 9.75
C ALA A 376 -9.66 -1.34 11.28
N THR A 377 -10.49 -0.58 11.95
CA THR A 377 -10.44 -0.41 13.41
C THR A 377 -11.84 -0.33 14.01
N ARG A 378 -11.99 -0.92 15.20
CA ARG A 378 -13.20 -0.80 16.01
C ARG A 378 -13.07 0.37 16.98
N MET A 379 -14.02 1.29 16.94
CA MET A 379 -14.18 2.34 17.94
C MET A 379 -15.16 1.87 19.00
N ARG A 380 -14.84 2.14 20.27
CA ARG A 380 -15.72 1.89 21.41
C ARG A 380 -16.26 3.22 21.94
N ALA A 381 -17.55 3.25 22.29
CA ALA A 381 -18.19 4.40 22.91
C ALA A 381 -17.67 4.69 24.33
#